data_6f7de42ad0239f91571af2f6f3523275
#
_entry.id   6f7de42ad0239f91571af2f6f3523275
#
_cell.length_a   1.000
_cell.length_b   1.000
_cell.length_c   1.000
_cell.angle_alpha   90.00
_cell.angle_beta   90.00
_cell.angle_gamma   90.00
#
_symmetry.space_group_name_H-M   'P 1'
#
loop_
_entity.id
_entity.type
_entity.pdbx_description
1 polymer ?
#
loop_
_entity_poly.entity_id
_entity_poly.type
_entity_poly.pdbx_seq_one_letter_code
_entity_poly.pdbx_strand_id
1 'polypeptide(L)'
;MFIGLIFILIGALFLISIIAPEFSIDFSYLIPLVLMASSLYYIIKGKKFTLANTTVLYLGTWFLLEELNIIKDPLDDAFFPILLIIIGIFIVIESLKVKKVFKRKDNNLKNYYGIFSGLEEKVTDTNFKGANIYSIFGGVDLDLRGLELKEDITINAYSIFGGTSIFVNDNFKVKFNSFSLFGGNENKAITTDKKKVSTLTINCISIFGGTDIK
;
A
#
# COMPACT_ATOMS: atom_id res chain seq x y z
N MET A 1 -14.81 12.78 -15.91
CA MET A 1 -15.77 12.89 -16.99
C MET A 1 -16.28 11.52 -17.50
N PHE A 2 -15.42 10.57 -17.83
CA PHE A 2 -15.81 9.23 -18.34
C PHE A 2 -16.68 8.41 -17.38
N ILE A 3 -16.33 8.36 -16.09
CA ILE A 3 -17.11 7.64 -15.05
C ILE A 3 -18.52 8.22 -14.90
N GLY A 4 -18.69 9.55 -14.92
CA GLY A 4 -20.01 10.18 -14.84
C GLY A 4 -20.90 9.84 -16.02
N LEU A 5 -20.32 9.73 -17.22
CA LEU A 5 -21.04 9.33 -18.43
C LEU A 5 -21.56 7.89 -18.35
N ILE A 6 -20.76 6.98 -17.76
CA ILE A 6 -21.16 5.60 -17.49
C ILE A 6 -22.34 5.56 -16.52
N PHE A 7 -22.31 6.32 -15.41
CA PHE A 7 -23.42 6.37 -14.46
C PHE A 7 -24.70 6.93 -15.08
N ILE A 8 -24.60 7.97 -15.92
CA ILE A 8 -25.76 8.53 -16.64
C ILE A 8 -26.35 7.47 -17.58
N LEU A 9 -25.50 6.75 -18.30
CA LEU A 9 -25.94 5.71 -19.25
C LEU A 9 -26.61 4.54 -18.53
N ILE A 10 -26.04 4.07 -17.42
CA ILE A 10 -26.64 3.03 -16.57
C ILE A 10 -27.99 3.53 -16.01
N GLY A 11 -28.06 4.74 -15.48
CA GLY A 11 -29.30 5.33 -14.95
C GLY A 11 -30.39 5.47 -16.02
N ALA A 12 -30.00 5.88 -17.23
CA ALA A 12 -30.94 5.96 -18.35
C ALA A 12 -31.48 4.57 -18.78
N LEU A 13 -30.64 3.55 -18.81
CA LEU A 13 -31.05 2.17 -19.09
C LEU A 13 -31.98 1.63 -18.01
N PHE A 14 -31.73 1.93 -16.73
CA PHE A 14 -32.66 1.59 -15.64
C PHE A 14 -34.03 2.27 -15.81
N LEU A 15 -34.06 3.54 -16.18
CA LEU A 15 -35.32 4.26 -16.44
C LEU A 15 -36.08 3.66 -17.61
N ILE A 16 -35.40 3.30 -18.69
CA ILE A 16 -36.03 2.64 -19.85
C ILE A 16 -36.65 1.29 -19.45
N SER A 17 -35.96 0.48 -18.65
CA SER A 17 -36.47 -0.80 -18.14
C SER A 17 -37.74 -0.65 -17.28
N ILE A 18 -37.88 0.45 -16.54
CA ILE A 18 -39.05 0.75 -15.73
C ILE A 18 -40.23 1.22 -16.60
N ILE A 19 -39.99 2.06 -17.62
CA ILE A 19 -41.00 2.68 -18.46
C ILE A 19 -41.49 1.74 -19.54
N ALA A 20 -40.63 0.88 -20.06
CA ALA A 20 -40.91 -0.06 -21.14
C ALA A 20 -40.48 -1.49 -20.73
N PRO A 21 -41.28 -2.19 -19.91
CA PRO A 21 -40.96 -3.54 -19.42
C PRO A 21 -40.83 -4.59 -20.54
N GLU A 22 -41.31 -4.30 -21.73
CA GLU A 22 -41.09 -5.13 -22.92
C GLU A 22 -39.64 -5.15 -23.42
N PHE A 23 -38.83 -4.12 -23.04
CA PHE A 23 -37.41 -4.04 -23.26
C PHE A 23 -36.65 -4.35 -21.94
N SER A 24 -36.96 -5.44 -21.26
CA SER A 24 -36.23 -5.85 -20.05
C SER A 24 -34.82 -6.22 -20.42
N ILE A 25 -33.91 -5.27 -20.26
CA ILE A 25 -32.46 -5.55 -20.26
C ILE A 25 -32.17 -6.26 -18.94
N ASP A 26 -31.65 -7.45 -19.01
CA ASP A 26 -31.18 -8.15 -17.83
C ASP A 26 -29.90 -7.48 -17.31
N PHE A 27 -30.07 -6.64 -16.29
CA PHE A 27 -28.97 -5.86 -15.71
C PHE A 27 -28.02 -6.71 -14.91
N SER A 28 -28.36 -7.96 -14.61
CA SER A 28 -27.48 -8.85 -13.83
C SER A 28 -26.15 -9.10 -14.54
N TYR A 29 -26.14 -9.19 -15.87
CA TYR A 29 -24.90 -9.30 -16.65
C TYR A 29 -24.16 -7.99 -16.83
N LEU A 30 -24.86 -6.85 -16.79
CA LEU A 30 -24.26 -5.55 -17.10
C LEU A 30 -23.27 -5.10 -16.02
N ILE A 31 -23.64 -5.29 -14.75
CA ILE A 31 -22.80 -4.89 -13.61
C ILE A 31 -21.44 -5.61 -13.62
N PRO A 32 -21.38 -6.96 -13.69
CA PRO A 32 -20.14 -7.69 -13.82
C PRO A 32 -19.28 -7.26 -15.01
N LEU A 33 -19.89 -7.06 -16.18
CA LEU A 33 -19.19 -6.63 -17.40
C LEU A 33 -18.58 -5.25 -17.26
N VAL A 34 -19.27 -4.29 -16.63
CA VAL A 34 -18.73 -2.93 -16.36
C VAL A 34 -17.56 -2.99 -15.39
N LEU A 35 -17.64 -3.82 -14.34
CA LEU A 35 -16.55 -4.02 -13.39
C LEU A 35 -15.32 -4.59 -14.11
N MET A 36 -15.49 -5.62 -14.93
CA MET A 36 -14.41 -6.22 -15.71
C MET A 36 -13.80 -5.22 -16.70
N ALA A 37 -14.63 -4.53 -17.48
CA ALA A 37 -14.16 -3.56 -18.47
C ALA A 37 -13.40 -2.39 -17.83
N SER A 38 -13.89 -1.87 -16.70
CA SER A 38 -13.22 -0.80 -15.95
C SER A 38 -11.88 -1.25 -15.43
N SER A 39 -11.81 -2.44 -14.84
CA SER A 39 -10.56 -3.01 -14.33
C SER A 39 -9.55 -3.24 -15.45
N LEU A 40 -9.94 -3.85 -16.56
CA LEU A 40 -9.09 -4.07 -17.73
C LEU A 40 -8.56 -2.76 -18.29
N TYR A 41 -9.41 -1.73 -18.40
CA TYR A 41 -8.99 -0.40 -18.85
C TYR A 41 -7.86 0.17 -17.97
N TYR A 42 -7.99 0.10 -16.63
CA TYR A 42 -6.97 0.59 -15.71
C TYR A 42 -5.69 -0.26 -15.74
N ILE A 43 -5.79 -1.58 -15.92
CA ILE A 43 -4.63 -2.47 -16.06
C ILE A 43 -3.85 -2.14 -17.33
N ILE A 44 -4.54 -1.98 -18.47
CA ILE A 44 -3.92 -1.68 -19.78
C ILE A 44 -3.29 -0.30 -19.74
N LYS A 45 -4.01 0.73 -19.27
CA LYS A 45 -3.52 2.11 -19.18
C LYS A 45 -2.35 2.25 -18.22
N GLY A 46 -2.42 1.59 -17.06
CA GLY A 46 -1.39 1.65 -16.03
C GLY A 46 -0.22 0.70 -16.26
N LYS A 47 -0.36 -0.28 -17.18
CA LYS A 47 0.60 -1.39 -17.41
C LYS A 47 1.03 -2.08 -16.11
N LYS A 48 0.15 -2.11 -15.12
CA LYS A 48 0.41 -2.65 -13.78
C LYS A 48 -0.83 -3.35 -13.24
N PHE A 49 -0.62 -4.53 -12.70
CA PHE A 49 -1.59 -5.17 -11.82
C PHE A 49 -1.45 -4.57 -10.42
N THR A 50 -2.49 -3.86 -9.96
CA THR A 50 -2.57 -3.36 -8.58
C THR A 50 -3.57 -4.22 -7.83
N LEU A 51 -3.46 -4.27 -6.49
CA LEU A 51 -4.42 -4.99 -5.65
C LEU A 51 -5.86 -4.59 -5.98
N ALA A 52 -6.12 -3.27 -6.05
CA ALA A 52 -7.46 -2.75 -6.36
C ALA A 52 -8.00 -3.24 -7.70
N ASN A 53 -7.21 -3.09 -8.79
CA ASN A 53 -7.66 -3.50 -10.12
C ASN A 53 -7.89 -5.01 -10.20
N THR A 54 -7.01 -5.83 -9.60
CA THR A 54 -7.14 -7.29 -9.62
C THR A 54 -8.34 -7.75 -8.81
N THR A 55 -8.61 -7.11 -7.66
CA THR A 55 -9.80 -7.40 -6.85
C THR A 55 -11.08 -7.05 -7.60
N VAL A 56 -11.14 -5.88 -8.27
CA VAL A 56 -12.31 -5.50 -9.07
C VAL A 56 -12.51 -6.45 -10.26
N LEU A 57 -11.42 -6.88 -10.91
CA LEU A 57 -11.50 -7.88 -11.98
C LEU A 57 -12.03 -9.22 -11.47
N TYR A 58 -11.55 -9.67 -10.32
CA TYR A 58 -12.02 -10.89 -9.67
C TYR A 58 -13.52 -10.82 -9.35
N LEU A 59 -13.97 -9.73 -8.71
CA LEU A 59 -15.38 -9.51 -8.39
C LEU A 59 -16.27 -9.55 -9.65
N GLY A 60 -15.87 -8.82 -10.70
CA GLY A 60 -16.60 -8.82 -11.95
C GLY A 60 -16.65 -10.20 -12.60
N THR A 61 -15.55 -10.94 -12.59
CA THR A 61 -15.49 -12.30 -13.15
C THR A 61 -16.34 -13.26 -12.33
N TRP A 62 -16.27 -13.19 -11.00
CA TRP A 62 -17.05 -14.05 -10.11
C TRP A 62 -18.56 -13.87 -10.31
N PHE A 63 -19.04 -12.63 -10.23
CA PHE A 63 -20.45 -12.32 -10.43
C PHE A 63 -20.96 -12.70 -11.83
N LEU A 64 -20.11 -12.57 -12.86
CA LEU A 64 -20.48 -13.01 -14.20
C LEU A 64 -20.63 -14.54 -14.28
N LEU A 65 -19.72 -15.28 -13.66
CA LEU A 65 -19.76 -16.75 -13.65
C LEU A 65 -20.95 -17.28 -12.83
N GLU A 66 -21.32 -16.60 -11.75
CA GLU A 66 -22.51 -16.90 -10.95
C GLU A 66 -23.77 -16.70 -11.77
N GLU A 67 -23.90 -15.57 -12.46
CA GLU A 67 -25.06 -15.26 -13.32
C GLU A 67 -25.20 -16.22 -14.50
N LEU A 68 -24.07 -16.68 -15.05
CA LEU A 68 -24.05 -17.70 -16.10
C LEU A 68 -24.34 -19.12 -15.57
N ASN A 69 -24.65 -19.29 -14.29
CA ASN A 69 -24.84 -20.59 -13.63
C ASN A 69 -23.67 -21.58 -13.81
N ILE A 70 -22.46 -21.06 -14.00
CA ILE A 70 -21.24 -21.88 -14.11
C ILE A 70 -20.74 -22.27 -12.72
N ILE A 71 -20.83 -21.33 -11.75
CA ILE A 71 -20.50 -21.58 -10.35
C ILE A 71 -21.76 -22.20 -9.71
N LYS A 72 -21.58 -23.38 -9.11
CA LYS A 72 -22.62 -24.13 -8.40
C LYS A 72 -21.97 -24.78 -7.18
N ASP A 73 -22.82 -25.23 -6.23
CA ASP A 73 -22.35 -26.03 -5.08
C ASP A 73 -21.34 -27.11 -5.50
N PRO A 74 -20.17 -27.25 -4.83
CA PRO A 74 -19.69 -26.54 -3.64
C PRO A 74 -18.79 -25.33 -3.95
N LEU A 75 -18.75 -24.82 -5.20
CA LEU A 75 -17.84 -23.76 -5.61
C LEU A 75 -18.27 -22.37 -5.12
N ASP A 76 -19.54 -22.20 -4.73
CA ASP A 76 -20.06 -20.92 -4.20
C ASP A 76 -19.28 -20.47 -2.96
N ASP A 77 -18.90 -21.43 -2.09
CA ASP A 77 -18.13 -21.15 -0.89
C ASP A 77 -16.65 -20.79 -1.17
N ALA A 78 -16.17 -20.98 -2.40
CA ALA A 78 -14.79 -20.67 -2.79
C ALA A 78 -14.51 -19.17 -2.98
N PHE A 79 -15.54 -18.32 -2.99
CA PHE A 79 -15.40 -16.87 -3.18
C PHE A 79 -14.40 -16.24 -2.21
N PHE A 80 -14.63 -16.38 -0.91
CA PHE A 80 -13.75 -15.80 0.12
C PHE A 80 -12.36 -16.42 0.16
N PRO A 81 -12.18 -17.74 0.09
CA PRO A 81 -10.86 -18.35 0.03
C PRO A 81 -10.02 -17.85 -1.15
N ILE A 82 -10.59 -17.76 -2.35
CA ILE A 82 -9.86 -17.27 -3.52
C ILE A 82 -9.51 -15.79 -3.37
N LEU A 83 -10.43 -14.97 -2.87
CA LEU A 83 -10.16 -13.56 -2.59
C LEU A 83 -8.99 -13.38 -1.61
N LEU A 84 -8.96 -14.16 -0.53
CA LEU A 84 -7.87 -14.15 0.44
C LEU A 84 -6.53 -14.58 -0.19
N ILE A 85 -6.54 -15.58 -1.06
CA ILE A 85 -5.34 -16.00 -1.81
C ILE A 85 -4.84 -14.86 -2.69
N ILE A 86 -5.70 -14.18 -3.43
CA ILE A 86 -5.33 -13.03 -4.27
C ILE A 86 -4.68 -11.94 -3.42
N ILE A 87 -5.30 -11.55 -2.31
CA ILE A 87 -4.75 -10.55 -1.38
C ILE A 87 -3.39 -11.01 -0.85
N GLY A 88 -3.29 -12.26 -0.41
CA GLY A 88 -2.05 -12.84 0.13
C GLY A 88 -0.90 -12.82 -0.90
N ILE A 89 -1.18 -13.22 -2.14
CA ILE A 89 -0.20 -13.16 -3.23
C ILE A 89 0.30 -11.73 -3.46
N PHE A 90 -0.60 -10.73 -3.47
CA PHE A 90 -0.21 -9.32 -3.61
C PHE A 90 0.68 -8.83 -2.47
N ILE A 91 0.34 -9.17 -1.23
CA ILE A 91 1.17 -8.82 -0.06
C ILE A 91 2.58 -9.42 -0.21
N VAL A 92 2.67 -10.69 -0.62
CA VAL A 92 3.97 -11.36 -0.82
C VAL A 92 4.76 -10.70 -1.95
N ILE A 93 4.14 -10.43 -3.10
CA ILE A 93 4.81 -9.81 -4.25
C ILE A 93 5.33 -8.41 -3.89
N GLU A 94 4.51 -7.58 -3.24
CA GLU A 94 4.94 -6.24 -2.82
C GLU A 94 6.04 -6.32 -1.75
N SER A 95 5.95 -7.22 -0.79
CA SER A 95 7.00 -7.48 0.20
C SER A 95 8.33 -7.89 -0.47
N LEU A 96 8.28 -8.71 -1.52
CA LEU A 96 9.48 -9.13 -2.26
C LEU A 96 10.09 -7.98 -3.09
N LYS A 97 9.26 -7.12 -3.69
CA LYS A 97 9.74 -5.91 -4.39
C LYS A 97 10.45 -4.98 -3.41
N VAL A 98 9.87 -4.78 -2.25
CA VAL A 98 10.46 -3.97 -1.19
C VAL A 98 11.76 -4.59 -0.69
N LYS A 99 11.84 -5.91 -0.45
CA LYS A 99 13.11 -6.59 -0.11
C LYS A 99 14.21 -6.35 -1.15
N LYS A 100 13.87 -6.18 -2.41
CA LYS A 100 14.84 -5.90 -3.49
C LYS A 100 15.44 -4.49 -3.38
N VAL A 101 14.65 -3.52 -2.91
CA VAL A 101 15.11 -2.15 -2.61
C VAL A 101 15.94 -2.13 -1.31
N PHE A 102 15.57 -2.98 -0.33
CA PHE A 102 16.23 -3.07 0.98
C PHE A 102 17.48 -3.96 1.00
N LYS A 103 17.85 -4.62 -0.11
CA LYS A 103 18.98 -5.54 -0.19
C LYS A 103 20.35 -4.83 -0.34
N ARG A 104 20.57 -3.72 0.38
CA ARG A 104 21.92 -3.36 0.86
C ARG A 104 22.05 -3.98 2.24
N LYS A 105 22.60 -5.17 2.25
CA LYS A 105 22.98 -5.91 3.46
C LYS A 105 24.17 -5.18 4.09
N ASP A 106 23.89 -4.16 4.86
CA ASP A 106 24.89 -3.53 5.70
C ASP A 106 24.82 -4.17 7.09
N ASN A 107 25.79 -5.02 7.41
CA ASN A 107 25.87 -5.73 8.69
C ASN A 107 26.14 -4.77 9.88
N ASN A 108 26.22 -3.45 9.63
CA ASN A 108 26.54 -2.42 10.62
C ASN A 108 25.33 -1.60 11.07
N LEU A 109 24.09 -1.95 10.64
CA LEU A 109 22.89 -1.24 11.05
C LEU A 109 22.46 -1.65 12.47
N LYS A 110 22.11 -0.66 13.30
CA LYS A 110 21.51 -0.92 14.62
C LYS A 110 20.08 -1.43 14.45
N ASN A 111 19.63 -2.36 15.30
CA ASN A 111 18.28 -2.87 15.27
C ASN A 111 17.51 -2.38 16.50
N TYR A 112 16.33 -1.79 16.27
CA TYR A 112 15.41 -1.31 17.29
C TYR A 112 14.10 -2.08 17.20
N TYR A 113 13.61 -2.55 18.34
CA TYR A 113 12.42 -3.40 18.41
C TYR A 113 11.41 -2.83 19.39
N GLY A 114 10.23 -2.52 18.90
CA GLY A 114 9.04 -2.16 19.68
C GLY A 114 7.98 -3.27 19.52
N ILE A 115 8.17 -4.41 20.21
CA ILE A 115 7.28 -5.57 20.14
C ILE A 115 6.43 -5.61 21.40
N PHE A 116 5.10 -5.39 21.26
CA PHE A 116 4.16 -5.22 22.36
C PHE A 116 4.61 -4.16 23.39
N SER A 117 5.44 -3.22 22.99
CA SER A 117 6.03 -2.18 23.86
C SER A 117 6.36 -0.94 23.07
N GLY A 118 6.56 0.19 23.77
CA GLY A 118 7.17 1.40 23.24
C GLY A 118 8.68 1.39 23.45
N LEU A 119 9.42 1.88 22.48
CA LEU A 119 10.85 2.17 22.56
C LEU A 119 11.09 3.61 22.13
N GLU A 120 11.69 4.40 23.00
CA GLU A 120 12.19 5.74 22.66
C GLU A 120 13.72 5.71 22.69
N GLU A 121 14.34 6.10 21.60
CA GLU A 121 15.81 6.11 21.48
C GLU A 121 16.29 7.42 20.88
N LYS A 122 17.23 8.05 21.53
CA LYS A 122 17.93 9.23 21.02
C LYS A 122 19.32 8.86 20.55
N VAL A 123 19.55 9.01 19.25
CA VAL A 123 20.85 8.69 18.64
C VAL A 123 21.79 9.89 18.77
N THR A 124 22.89 9.69 19.49
CA THR A 124 23.96 10.69 19.67
C THR A 124 25.31 10.23 19.12
N ASP A 125 25.37 8.99 18.61
CA ASP A 125 26.60 8.38 18.10
C ASP A 125 26.95 8.96 16.71
N THR A 126 28.07 9.65 16.62
CA THR A 126 28.59 10.26 15.39
C THR A 126 28.98 9.23 14.31
N ASN A 127 29.15 7.96 14.68
CA ASN A 127 29.43 6.85 13.77
C ASN A 127 28.17 6.05 13.42
N PHE A 128 27.00 6.62 13.64
CA PHE A 128 25.72 5.97 13.30
C PHE A 128 25.61 5.76 11.79
N LYS A 129 25.53 4.51 11.37
CA LYS A 129 25.47 4.10 9.94
C LYS A 129 24.07 3.80 9.44
N GLY A 130 23.07 3.89 10.32
CA GLY A 130 21.68 3.61 10.02
C GLY A 130 21.04 2.57 10.95
N ALA A 131 19.78 2.25 10.70
CA ALA A 131 19.01 1.36 11.55
C ALA A 131 17.98 0.54 10.80
N ASN A 132 17.63 -0.61 11.40
CA ASN A 132 16.40 -1.32 11.12
C ASN A 132 15.47 -1.18 12.33
N ILE A 133 14.24 -0.75 12.10
CA ILE A 133 13.23 -0.53 13.13
C ILE A 133 12.10 -1.52 12.89
N TYR A 134 11.68 -2.21 13.94
CA TYR A 134 10.60 -3.19 13.91
C TYR A 134 9.56 -2.84 14.96
N SER A 135 8.41 -2.33 14.54
CA SER A 135 7.28 -1.96 15.41
C SER A 135 6.15 -2.96 15.19
N ILE A 136 5.99 -3.92 16.11
CA ILE A 136 4.99 -4.99 16.02
C ILE A 136 4.08 -4.92 17.24
N PHE A 137 2.80 -4.55 17.06
CA PHE A 137 1.86 -4.26 18.14
C PHE A 137 2.41 -3.28 19.18
N GLY A 138 3.31 -2.36 18.75
CA GLY A 138 4.00 -1.41 19.62
C GLY A 138 4.46 -0.18 18.86
N GLY A 139 5.38 0.59 19.46
CA GLY A 139 5.90 1.81 18.84
C GLY A 139 7.41 1.93 18.97
N VAL A 140 8.03 2.63 18.02
CA VAL A 140 9.43 3.05 18.12
C VAL A 140 9.54 4.52 17.75
N ASP A 141 10.02 5.32 18.67
CA ASP A 141 10.36 6.72 18.47
C ASP A 141 11.89 6.86 18.40
N LEU A 142 12.41 7.21 17.22
CA LEU A 142 13.84 7.38 16.98
C LEU A 142 14.17 8.86 16.77
N ASP A 143 14.91 9.45 17.69
CA ASP A 143 15.30 10.86 17.63
C ASP A 143 16.72 11.03 17.05
N LEU A 144 16.80 11.58 15.83
CA LEU A 144 18.03 11.87 15.11
C LEU A 144 18.35 13.36 15.07
N ARG A 145 17.59 14.21 15.75
CA ARG A 145 17.75 15.68 15.69
C ARG A 145 19.12 16.16 16.16
N GLY A 146 19.74 15.41 17.08
CA GLY A 146 21.09 15.71 17.58
C GLY A 146 22.21 15.13 16.73
N LEU A 147 21.92 14.47 15.61
CA LEU A 147 22.92 13.77 14.81
C LEU A 147 23.46 14.65 13.68
N GLU A 148 24.77 14.64 13.51
CA GLU A 148 25.46 15.20 12.34
C GLU A 148 25.94 14.06 11.44
N LEU A 149 25.37 13.93 10.25
CA LEU A 149 25.74 12.90 9.31
C LEU A 149 26.99 13.31 8.51
N LYS A 150 28.00 12.45 8.52
CA LYS A 150 29.21 12.60 7.70
C LYS A 150 29.11 11.87 6.36
N GLU A 151 28.20 10.89 6.26
CA GLU A 151 27.97 10.05 5.09
C GLU A 151 26.47 9.76 4.93
N ASP A 152 26.07 9.28 3.76
CA ASP A 152 24.70 8.88 3.49
C ASP A 152 24.33 7.64 4.31
N ILE A 153 23.20 7.68 5.00
CA ILE A 153 22.71 6.57 5.83
C ILE A 153 21.32 6.10 5.39
N THR A 154 20.99 4.87 5.80
CA THR A 154 19.70 4.28 5.51
C THR A 154 19.00 3.80 6.79
N ILE A 155 17.72 4.12 6.91
CA ILE A 155 16.84 3.58 7.94
C ILE A 155 15.75 2.76 7.25
N ASN A 156 15.54 1.54 7.74
CA ASN A 156 14.46 0.67 7.30
C ASN A 156 13.46 0.53 8.45
N ALA A 157 12.23 0.97 8.26
CA ALA A 157 11.16 0.90 9.26
C ALA A 157 10.08 -0.09 8.82
N TYR A 158 9.77 -1.02 9.69
CA TYR A 158 8.76 -2.05 9.51
C TYR A 158 7.72 -1.93 10.61
N SER A 159 6.50 -1.51 10.27
CA SER A 159 5.41 -1.30 11.23
C SER A 159 4.25 -2.26 10.93
N ILE A 160 3.97 -3.18 11.85
CA ILE A 160 2.87 -4.14 11.74
C ILE A 160 1.96 -3.97 12.96
N PHE A 161 0.74 -3.47 12.78
CA PHE A 161 -0.17 -3.09 13.86
C PHE A 161 0.47 -2.13 14.89
N GLY A 162 1.43 -1.32 14.41
CA GLY A 162 2.21 -0.44 15.28
C GLY A 162 2.58 0.87 14.60
N GLY A 163 3.36 1.71 15.29
CA GLY A 163 3.80 3.00 14.78
C GLY A 163 5.31 3.20 14.89
N THR A 164 5.86 3.98 13.99
CA THR A 164 7.25 4.43 14.07
C THR A 164 7.28 5.94 13.85
N SER A 165 7.88 6.69 14.79
CA SER A 165 8.19 8.11 14.58
C SER A 165 9.69 8.29 14.45
N ILE A 166 10.11 9.02 13.41
CA ILE A 166 11.53 9.35 13.19
C ILE A 166 11.65 10.86 13.19
N PHE A 167 12.31 11.38 14.22
CA PHE A 167 12.53 12.82 14.36
C PHE A 167 13.85 13.19 13.71
N VAL A 168 13.81 14.11 12.75
CA VAL A 168 14.99 14.56 11.99
C VAL A 168 15.18 16.06 12.12
N ASN A 169 16.39 16.54 11.89
CA ASN A 169 16.65 17.98 11.78
C ASN A 169 16.71 18.42 10.31
N ASP A 170 16.72 19.73 10.09
CA ASP A 170 16.72 20.35 8.76
C ASP A 170 18.06 20.18 8.00
N ASN A 171 19.07 19.56 8.63
CA ASN A 171 20.41 19.40 8.07
C ASN A 171 20.53 18.15 7.17
N PHE A 172 19.46 17.39 6.98
CA PHE A 172 19.45 16.19 6.15
C PHE A 172 18.64 16.38 4.88
N LYS A 173 19.11 15.77 3.78
CA LYS A 173 18.28 15.54 2.63
C LYS A 173 17.53 14.22 2.84
N VAL A 174 16.24 14.28 3.13
CA VAL A 174 15.43 13.09 3.36
C VAL A 174 14.93 12.53 2.04
N LYS A 175 15.31 11.27 1.75
CA LYS A 175 14.72 10.47 0.66
C LYS A 175 13.79 9.45 1.27
N PHE A 176 12.50 9.59 0.98
CA PHE A 176 11.44 8.77 1.56
C PHE A 176 10.87 7.79 0.55
N ASN A 177 11.01 6.51 0.82
CA ASN A 177 10.40 5.42 0.06
C ASN A 177 9.43 4.69 0.98
N SER A 178 8.15 4.64 0.65
CA SER A 178 7.17 4.04 1.52
C SER A 178 6.22 3.10 0.79
N PHE A 179 5.83 2.05 1.48
CA PHE A 179 4.72 1.19 1.15
C PHE A 179 3.82 1.05 2.37
N SER A 180 2.52 1.24 2.18
CA SER A 180 1.53 1.10 3.25
C SER A 180 0.35 0.27 2.77
N LEU A 181 -0.09 -0.68 3.60
CA LEU A 181 -1.30 -1.46 3.41
C LEU A 181 -2.18 -1.32 4.66
N PHE A 182 -3.40 -0.80 4.51
CA PHE A 182 -4.31 -0.50 5.61
C PHE A 182 -3.70 0.39 6.72
N GLY A 183 -2.88 1.38 6.30
CA GLY A 183 -2.22 2.31 7.21
C GLY A 183 -1.72 3.55 6.46
N GLY A 184 -0.88 4.36 7.08
CA GLY A 184 -0.32 5.57 6.49
C GLY A 184 1.15 5.75 6.80
N ASN A 185 1.90 6.30 5.84
CA ASN A 185 3.26 6.76 6.08
C ASN A 185 3.34 8.22 5.64
N GLU A 186 3.82 9.07 6.51
CA GLU A 186 3.88 10.52 6.27
C GLU A 186 5.29 11.04 6.44
N ASN A 187 5.68 11.96 5.56
CA ASN A 187 6.95 12.69 5.68
C ASN A 187 6.65 14.17 5.83
N LYS A 188 6.85 14.69 7.04
CA LYS A 188 6.75 16.12 7.40
C LYS A 188 8.10 16.79 7.54
N ALA A 189 9.20 16.07 7.28
CA ALA A 189 10.53 16.63 7.40
C ALA A 189 10.72 17.78 6.39
N ILE A 190 11.23 18.90 6.87
CA ILE A 190 11.62 20.02 6.04
C ILE A 190 12.96 19.67 5.40
N THR A 191 12.99 19.51 4.08
CA THR A 191 14.24 19.21 3.37
C THR A 191 14.96 20.49 2.98
N THR A 192 16.26 20.57 3.26
CA THR A 192 17.10 21.68 2.82
C THR A 192 17.80 21.33 1.50
N ASP A 193 17.67 22.19 0.49
CA ASP A 193 18.36 22.06 -0.81
C ASP A 193 19.83 22.54 -0.80
N LYS A 194 20.51 22.50 0.34
CA LYS A 194 21.91 22.86 0.43
C LYS A 194 22.79 21.84 -0.29
N LYS A 195 23.70 22.31 -1.16
CA LYS A 195 24.52 21.51 -2.09
C LYS A 195 25.52 20.51 -1.45
N LYS A 196 25.66 20.43 -0.12
CA LYS A 196 26.57 19.52 0.57
C LYS A 196 25.92 18.96 1.85
N VAL A 197 24.84 18.22 1.68
CA VAL A 197 24.14 17.64 2.82
C VAL A 197 24.04 16.14 2.60
N SER A 198 24.37 15.38 3.64
CA SER A 198 24.24 13.93 3.62
C SER A 198 22.79 13.50 3.44
N THR A 199 22.57 12.42 2.70
CA THR A 199 21.24 11.90 2.40
C THR A 199 20.82 10.88 3.45
N LEU A 200 19.69 11.12 4.10
CA LEU A 200 19.00 10.16 4.93
C LEU A 200 17.93 9.45 4.10
N THR A 201 18.20 8.21 3.71
CA THR A 201 17.21 7.38 3.02
C THR A 201 16.37 6.63 4.04
N ILE A 202 15.06 6.87 4.05
CA ILE A 202 14.12 6.20 4.93
C ILE A 202 13.20 5.34 4.08
N ASN A 203 13.23 4.05 4.35
CA ASN A 203 12.40 3.06 3.69
C ASN A 203 11.38 2.52 4.69
N CYS A 204 10.09 2.64 4.40
CA CYS A 204 9.02 2.25 5.31
C CYS A 204 8.12 1.20 4.69
N ILE A 205 7.78 0.18 5.48
CA ILE A 205 6.71 -0.76 5.21
C ILE A 205 5.77 -0.77 6.39
N SER A 206 4.51 -0.43 6.15
CA SER A 206 3.49 -0.41 7.18
C SER A 206 2.31 -1.28 6.79
N ILE A 207 1.88 -2.17 7.69
CA ILE A 207 0.70 -3.02 7.55
C ILE A 207 -0.17 -2.81 8.78
N PHE A 208 -1.38 -2.25 8.63
CA PHE A 208 -2.25 -1.83 9.74
C PHE A 208 -1.55 -0.91 10.74
N GLY A 209 -0.60 -0.09 10.26
CA GLY A 209 0.21 0.79 11.10
C GLY A 209 0.70 2.00 10.32
N GLY A 210 1.69 2.72 10.88
CA GLY A 210 2.21 3.91 10.24
C GLY A 210 3.66 4.22 10.55
N THR A 211 4.25 5.06 9.70
CA THR A 211 5.57 5.65 9.96
C THR A 211 5.53 7.14 9.65
N ASP A 212 5.83 7.95 10.67
CA ASP A 212 5.85 9.40 10.59
C ASP A 212 7.28 9.91 10.67
N ILE A 213 7.66 10.78 9.75
CA ILE A 213 8.91 11.53 9.78
C ILE A 213 8.57 12.98 10.15
N LYS A 214 9.19 13.45 11.22
CA LYS A 214 8.90 14.75 11.85
C LYS A 214 10.15 15.59 11.99
#